data_eddd7b1e59c1d1e6db442f6b9d2cb142
#
_entry.id   eddd7b1e59c1d1e6db442f6b9d2cb142
#
_cell.length_a   1.000
_cell.length_b   1.000
_cell.length_c   1.000
_cell.angle_alpha   90.00
_cell.angle_beta   90.00
_cell.angle_gamma   90.00
#
_symmetry.space_group_name_H-M   'P 1'
#
loop_
_entity.id
_entity.type
_entity.pdbx_description
1 polymer ?
#
loop_
_entity_poly.entity_id
_entity_poly.type
_entity_poly.pdbx_seq_one_letter_code
_entity_poly.pdbx_strand_id
1 'polypeptide(L)'
;MKEIKVQDAVGYALVHDIVRIVIGEVKDTPFRRGHVITKEDVPKLLDLGKEHIYVMEPEDEGFLHEEDVARALYAIAKGNYMHDGPMAQGKIEAIADVDGLLKVDVDKLYAINSIGELTIVTKLNNTPVKAGDKIAGMRCIPLLLEEQQVTAAQKIGGPILTIKPFVRKTMGIITTGSEVFEGRIKDAFTPIIEERCAEFGVKKIAHEI
;
A
#
# COMPACT_ATOMS: atom_id res chain seq x y z
N MET A 1 -20.95 -19.07 -1.19
CA MET A 1 -19.92 -19.55 -0.22
C MET A 1 -20.64 -20.23 0.93
N LYS A 2 -20.27 -21.44 1.23
CA LYS A 2 -20.89 -22.25 2.28
C LYS A 2 -19.90 -22.57 3.38
N GLU A 3 -20.38 -22.46 4.61
CA GLU A 3 -19.64 -22.94 5.77
C GLU A 3 -19.96 -24.44 5.99
N ILE A 4 -18.92 -25.25 6.06
CA ILE A 4 -19.05 -26.69 6.31
C ILE A 4 -18.12 -27.12 7.45
N LYS A 5 -18.46 -28.23 8.11
CA LYS A 5 -17.57 -28.84 9.10
C LYS A 5 -16.31 -29.36 8.44
N VAL A 6 -15.17 -29.22 9.11
CA VAL A 6 -13.86 -29.65 8.58
C VAL A 6 -13.87 -31.15 8.24
N GLN A 7 -14.60 -31.97 9.01
CA GLN A 7 -14.74 -33.41 8.76
C GLN A 7 -15.42 -33.74 7.42
N ASP A 8 -16.32 -32.83 6.97
CA ASP A 8 -17.08 -32.97 5.73
C ASP A 8 -16.38 -32.30 4.55
N ALA A 9 -15.23 -31.64 4.79
CA ALA A 9 -14.55 -30.81 3.83
C ALA A 9 -13.50 -31.55 2.97
N VAL A 10 -13.31 -32.82 3.19
CA VAL A 10 -12.34 -33.63 2.43
C VAL A 10 -12.70 -33.61 0.94
N GLY A 11 -11.72 -33.21 0.09
CA GLY A 11 -11.88 -33.04 -1.35
C GLY A 11 -12.29 -31.64 -1.81
N TYR A 12 -12.66 -30.73 -0.88
CA TYR A 12 -12.90 -29.34 -1.20
C TYR A 12 -11.60 -28.51 -1.11
N ALA A 13 -11.51 -27.46 -1.91
CA ALA A 13 -10.41 -26.52 -1.86
C ALA A 13 -10.69 -25.39 -0.85
N LEU A 14 -9.68 -25.01 -0.07
CA LEU A 14 -9.74 -23.86 0.82
C LEU A 14 -9.95 -22.56 0.04
N VAL A 15 -10.87 -21.73 0.52
CA VAL A 15 -11.18 -20.43 -0.07
C VAL A 15 -10.22 -19.35 0.39
N HIS A 16 -9.60 -19.50 1.55
CA HIS A 16 -8.67 -18.52 2.14
C HIS A 16 -7.51 -19.21 2.87
N ASP A 17 -6.49 -18.44 3.14
CA ASP A 17 -5.33 -18.87 3.92
C ASP A 17 -5.71 -19.14 5.38
N ILE A 18 -5.22 -20.25 5.93
CA ILE A 18 -5.32 -20.56 7.36
C ILE A 18 -4.00 -20.15 8.02
N VAL A 19 -4.06 -19.08 8.82
CA VAL A 19 -2.90 -18.55 9.53
C VAL A 19 -2.82 -19.15 10.93
N ARG A 20 -1.61 -19.58 11.31
CA ARG A 20 -1.29 -20.00 12.67
C ARG A 20 -0.45 -18.93 13.36
N ILE A 21 -0.86 -18.55 14.56
CA ILE A 21 -0.12 -17.60 15.40
C ILE A 21 0.14 -18.27 16.75
N VAL A 22 1.42 -18.49 17.04
CA VAL A 22 1.89 -18.91 18.37
C VAL A 22 2.72 -17.75 18.94
N ILE A 23 2.23 -17.15 20.02
CA ILE A 23 2.85 -15.95 20.61
C ILE A 23 4.29 -16.24 21.00
N GLY A 24 5.23 -15.47 20.43
CA GLY A 24 6.66 -15.59 20.71
C GLY A 24 7.40 -16.69 19.94
N GLU A 25 6.70 -17.50 19.14
CA GLU A 25 7.30 -18.63 18.43
C GLU A 25 7.10 -18.56 16.90
N VAL A 26 5.84 -18.60 16.44
CA VAL A 26 5.52 -18.82 15.00
C VAL A 26 4.36 -17.94 14.56
N LYS A 27 4.53 -17.32 13.40
CA LYS A 27 3.43 -16.82 12.57
C LYS A 27 3.64 -17.35 11.16
N ASP A 28 2.89 -18.39 10.79
CA ASP A 28 2.95 -19.03 9.47
C ASP A 28 1.57 -19.28 8.86
N THR A 29 1.56 -19.79 7.65
CA THR A 29 0.34 -20.14 6.90
C THR A 29 0.44 -21.61 6.49
N PRO A 30 0.09 -22.54 7.41
CA PRO A 30 0.21 -23.98 7.17
C PRO A 30 -0.68 -24.48 6.03
N PHE A 31 -1.80 -23.82 5.78
CA PHE A 31 -2.69 -24.12 4.66
C PHE A 31 -2.97 -22.85 3.87
N ARG A 32 -2.75 -22.90 2.57
CA ARG A 32 -3.00 -21.78 1.66
C ARG A 32 -4.30 -21.94 0.90
N ARG A 33 -4.87 -20.84 0.43
CA ARG A 33 -5.97 -20.82 -0.53
C ARG A 33 -5.71 -21.79 -1.67
N GLY A 34 -6.72 -22.56 -2.06
CA GLY A 34 -6.62 -23.56 -3.12
C GLY A 34 -6.08 -24.91 -2.66
N HIS A 35 -5.62 -25.06 -1.40
CA HIS A 35 -5.25 -26.36 -0.87
C HIS A 35 -6.47 -27.27 -0.80
N VAL A 36 -6.40 -28.43 -1.45
CA VAL A 36 -7.46 -29.44 -1.40
C VAL A 36 -7.31 -30.22 -0.10
N ILE A 37 -8.34 -30.19 0.74
CA ILE A 37 -8.32 -30.80 2.06
C ILE A 37 -8.28 -32.31 1.94
N THR A 38 -7.34 -32.93 2.61
CA THR A 38 -7.17 -34.36 2.74
C THR A 38 -7.68 -34.88 4.10
N LYS A 39 -7.81 -36.20 4.25
CA LYS A 39 -8.16 -36.79 5.55
C LYS A 39 -7.13 -36.50 6.64
N GLU A 40 -5.83 -36.39 6.26
CA GLU A 40 -4.71 -36.12 7.14
C GLU A 40 -4.66 -34.65 7.59
N ASP A 41 -5.38 -33.75 6.90
CA ASP A 41 -5.43 -32.34 7.25
C ASP A 41 -6.53 -32.03 8.28
N VAL A 42 -7.56 -32.84 8.33
CA VAL A 42 -8.70 -32.66 9.27
C VAL A 42 -8.23 -32.49 10.73
N PRO A 43 -7.40 -33.39 11.32
CA PRO A 43 -6.94 -33.22 12.68
C PRO A 43 -6.11 -31.96 12.85
N LYS A 44 -5.25 -31.61 11.88
CA LYS A 44 -4.41 -30.39 11.94
C LYS A 44 -5.24 -29.11 11.92
N LEU A 45 -6.32 -29.08 11.12
CA LEU A 45 -7.24 -27.96 11.07
C LEU A 45 -8.00 -27.79 12.39
N LEU A 46 -8.43 -28.90 13.00
CA LEU A 46 -9.05 -28.90 14.32
C LEU A 46 -8.10 -28.40 15.41
N ASP A 47 -6.82 -28.82 15.39
CA ASP A 47 -5.78 -28.33 16.31
C ASP A 47 -5.52 -26.82 16.15
N LEU A 48 -5.78 -26.26 14.96
CA LEU A 48 -5.75 -24.83 14.71
C LEU A 48 -7.06 -24.10 15.11
N GLY A 49 -7.99 -24.81 15.76
CA GLY A 49 -9.28 -24.27 16.19
C GLY A 49 -10.27 -24.06 15.04
N LYS A 50 -10.06 -24.72 13.90
CA LYS A 50 -10.96 -24.64 12.73
C LYS A 50 -11.93 -25.80 12.73
N GLU A 51 -13.07 -25.63 13.39
CA GLU A 51 -14.16 -26.61 13.36
C GLU A 51 -14.97 -26.54 12.05
N HIS A 52 -15.03 -25.34 11.47
CA HIS A 52 -15.72 -25.06 10.22
C HIS A 52 -14.78 -24.29 9.27
N ILE A 53 -15.02 -24.49 7.97
CA ILE A 53 -14.32 -23.78 6.90
C ILE A 53 -15.31 -23.35 5.82
N TYR A 54 -14.90 -22.36 5.02
CA TYR A 54 -15.66 -21.90 3.87
C TYR A 54 -15.20 -22.59 2.59
N VAL A 55 -16.16 -23.01 1.77
CA VAL A 55 -15.96 -23.60 0.44
C VAL A 55 -16.75 -22.81 -0.60
N MET A 56 -16.25 -22.79 -1.86
CA MET A 56 -16.95 -22.19 -2.98
C MET A 56 -18.12 -23.05 -3.43
N GLU A 57 -19.20 -22.42 -3.84
CA GLU A 57 -20.37 -23.04 -4.48
C GLU A 57 -20.60 -22.45 -5.87
N PRO A 58 -21.36 -23.12 -6.76
CA PRO A 58 -21.70 -22.57 -8.09
C PRO A 58 -22.40 -21.21 -8.05
N GLU A 59 -23.14 -20.91 -6.98
CA GLU A 59 -23.82 -19.64 -6.77
C GLU A 59 -22.87 -18.46 -6.50
N ASP A 60 -21.61 -18.75 -6.25
CA ASP A 60 -20.56 -17.74 -6.06
C ASP A 60 -19.97 -17.23 -7.39
N GLU A 61 -20.51 -17.66 -8.54
CA GLU A 61 -20.17 -17.11 -9.86
C GLU A 61 -20.53 -15.61 -9.90
N GLY A 62 -19.59 -14.78 -10.33
CA GLY A 62 -19.74 -13.31 -10.32
C GLY A 62 -19.20 -12.63 -9.05
N PHE A 63 -18.62 -13.40 -8.12
CA PHE A 63 -17.87 -12.87 -6.99
C PHE A 63 -16.36 -13.03 -7.19
N LEU A 64 -15.61 -12.05 -6.71
CA LEU A 64 -14.15 -12.05 -6.66
C LEU A 64 -13.67 -12.29 -5.24
N HIS A 65 -12.61 -13.06 -5.12
CA HIS A 65 -11.95 -13.27 -3.83
C HIS A 65 -11.22 -11.98 -3.38
N GLU A 66 -11.10 -11.76 -2.06
CA GLU A 66 -10.48 -10.56 -1.46
C GLU A 66 -9.10 -10.23 -2.04
N GLU A 67 -8.27 -11.24 -2.35
CA GLU A 67 -6.96 -11.03 -2.95
C GLU A 67 -7.05 -10.49 -4.39
N ASP A 68 -8.01 -10.98 -5.18
CA ASP A 68 -8.20 -10.54 -6.56
C ASP A 68 -8.74 -9.11 -6.58
N VAL A 69 -9.63 -8.78 -5.63
CA VAL A 69 -10.11 -7.42 -5.38
C VAL A 69 -8.96 -6.49 -4.99
N ALA A 70 -8.10 -6.91 -4.05
CA ALA A 70 -6.95 -6.11 -3.62
C ALA A 70 -5.98 -5.83 -4.79
N ARG A 71 -5.71 -6.83 -5.65
CA ARG A 71 -4.90 -6.66 -6.87
C ARG A 71 -5.54 -5.68 -7.85
N ALA A 72 -6.85 -5.78 -8.06
CA ALA A 72 -7.58 -4.87 -8.94
C ALA A 72 -7.53 -3.43 -8.42
N LEU A 73 -7.74 -3.22 -7.11
CA LEU A 73 -7.62 -1.91 -6.48
C LEU A 73 -6.20 -1.34 -6.60
N TYR A 74 -5.17 -2.17 -6.39
CA TYR A 74 -3.79 -1.75 -6.60
C TYR A 74 -3.54 -1.33 -8.05
N ALA A 75 -4.02 -2.10 -9.02
CA ALA A 75 -3.88 -1.77 -10.44
C ALA A 75 -4.56 -0.44 -10.83
N ILE A 76 -5.70 -0.11 -10.20
CA ILE A 76 -6.37 1.17 -10.37
C ILE A 76 -5.59 2.31 -9.70
N ALA A 77 -5.11 2.07 -8.47
CA ALA A 77 -4.52 3.12 -7.65
C ALA A 77 -3.09 3.49 -8.05
N LYS A 78 -2.31 2.53 -8.54
CA LYS A 78 -0.88 2.71 -8.77
C LYS A 78 -0.59 3.71 -9.88
N GLY A 79 0.36 4.61 -9.61
CA GLY A 79 1.02 5.47 -10.59
C GLY A 79 2.48 5.08 -10.79
N ASN A 80 3.30 6.04 -11.18
CA ASN A 80 4.75 5.83 -11.38
C ASN A 80 5.52 5.81 -10.06
N TYR A 81 6.69 5.16 -10.08
CA TYR A 81 7.65 5.09 -8.98
C TYR A 81 7.12 4.42 -7.72
N MET A 82 6.38 3.33 -7.92
CA MET A 82 5.90 2.47 -6.85
C MET A 82 5.72 1.03 -7.32
N HIS A 83 5.87 0.09 -6.39
CA HIS A 83 5.60 -1.33 -6.59
C HIS A 83 4.68 -1.86 -5.51
N ASP A 84 4.15 -3.06 -5.72
CA ASP A 84 3.34 -3.77 -4.75
C ASP A 84 4.20 -4.53 -3.74
N GLY A 85 3.79 -4.46 -2.49
CA GLY A 85 4.29 -5.34 -1.44
C GLY A 85 3.70 -6.74 -1.55
N PRO A 86 4.15 -7.68 -0.70
CA PRO A 86 3.60 -9.03 -0.66
C PRO A 86 2.12 -8.99 -0.25
N MET A 87 1.32 -9.81 -0.95
CA MET A 87 -0.06 -10.06 -0.56
C MET A 87 -0.11 -10.76 0.79
N ALA A 88 -0.86 -10.22 1.73
CA ALA A 88 -1.04 -10.82 3.05
C ALA A 88 -2.45 -10.54 3.58
N GLN A 89 -3.19 -11.60 3.89
CA GLN A 89 -4.54 -11.52 4.48
C GLN A 89 -5.49 -10.60 3.66
N GLY A 90 -5.56 -10.82 2.36
CA GLY A 90 -6.42 -10.03 1.46
C GLY A 90 -6.02 -8.57 1.29
N LYS A 91 -4.81 -8.18 1.77
CA LYS A 91 -4.29 -6.81 1.66
C LYS A 91 -3.03 -6.77 0.80
N ILE A 92 -2.96 -5.76 -0.07
CA ILE A 92 -1.77 -5.39 -0.82
C ILE A 92 -1.35 -3.97 -0.44
N GLU A 93 -0.05 -3.70 -0.38
CA GLU A 93 0.49 -2.38 -0.04
C GLU A 93 1.20 -1.79 -1.27
N ALA A 94 1.08 -0.49 -1.46
CA ALA A 94 1.90 0.25 -2.41
C ALA A 94 3.15 0.78 -1.69
N ILE A 95 4.32 0.54 -2.28
CA ILE A 95 5.63 0.91 -1.72
C ILE A 95 6.30 1.89 -2.69
N ALA A 96 6.85 2.98 -2.17
CA ALA A 96 7.56 3.97 -2.96
C ALA A 96 8.92 3.44 -3.44
N ASP A 97 9.25 3.68 -4.71
CA ASP A 97 10.55 3.31 -5.31
C ASP A 97 11.60 4.42 -5.18
N VAL A 98 11.16 5.66 -4.95
CA VAL A 98 12.02 6.84 -4.94
C VAL A 98 11.61 7.83 -3.85
N ASP A 99 12.56 8.67 -3.46
CA ASP A 99 12.28 9.83 -2.62
C ASP A 99 11.51 10.89 -3.43
N GLY A 100 10.41 11.38 -2.89
CA GLY A 100 9.56 12.30 -3.60
C GLY A 100 8.38 12.83 -2.79
N LEU A 101 7.51 13.56 -3.47
CA LEU A 101 6.27 14.07 -2.91
C LEU A 101 5.12 13.17 -3.36
N LEU A 102 4.45 12.52 -2.43
CA LEU A 102 3.24 11.75 -2.71
C LEU A 102 2.09 12.70 -3.03
N LYS A 103 1.44 12.45 -4.15
CA LYS A 103 0.20 13.09 -4.57
C LYS A 103 -0.90 12.06 -4.59
N VAL A 104 -2.03 12.39 -3.98
CA VAL A 104 -3.25 11.56 -3.93
C VAL A 104 -4.38 12.31 -4.63
N ASP A 105 -5.02 11.66 -5.59
CA ASP A 105 -6.28 12.13 -6.16
C ASP A 105 -7.41 11.84 -5.16
N VAL A 106 -7.71 12.84 -4.32
CA VAL A 106 -8.63 12.70 -3.20
C VAL A 106 -10.06 12.43 -3.67
N ASP A 107 -10.46 13.01 -4.80
CA ASP A 107 -11.81 12.85 -5.34
C ASP A 107 -12.04 11.42 -5.83
N LYS A 108 -11.08 10.87 -6.58
CA LYS A 108 -11.12 9.46 -7.01
C LYS A 108 -11.03 8.50 -5.83
N LEU A 109 -10.14 8.79 -4.86
CA LEU A 109 -10.02 7.99 -3.64
C LEU A 109 -11.35 7.92 -2.89
N TYR A 110 -12.00 9.08 -2.71
CA TYR A 110 -13.30 9.16 -2.06
C TYR A 110 -14.37 8.40 -2.85
N ALA A 111 -14.41 8.58 -4.17
CA ALA A 111 -15.38 7.92 -5.03
C ALA A 111 -15.26 6.38 -4.96
N ILE A 112 -14.04 5.84 -4.98
CA ILE A 112 -13.82 4.38 -4.89
C ILE A 112 -14.16 3.87 -3.50
N ASN A 113 -13.72 4.54 -2.44
CA ASN A 113 -14.04 4.15 -1.06
C ASN A 113 -15.52 4.29 -0.71
N SER A 114 -16.30 4.97 -1.55
CA SER A 114 -17.77 5.06 -1.41
C SER A 114 -18.48 3.88 -2.11
N ILE A 115 -17.77 2.99 -2.79
CA ILE A 115 -18.35 1.80 -3.42
C ILE A 115 -18.31 0.65 -2.41
N GLY A 116 -19.43 0.46 -1.69
CA GLY A 116 -19.60 -0.68 -0.81
C GLY A 116 -18.43 -0.90 0.14
N GLU A 117 -17.78 -2.06 0.04
CA GLU A 117 -16.79 -2.54 1.00
C GLU A 117 -15.35 -2.48 0.46
N LEU A 118 -15.11 -1.71 -0.60
CA LEU A 118 -13.79 -1.42 -1.12
C LEU A 118 -13.05 -0.43 -0.21
N THR A 119 -11.77 -0.65 0.01
CA THR A 119 -10.98 0.20 0.89
C THR A 119 -9.59 0.44 0.33
N ILE A 120 -9.26 1.71 0.11
CA ILE A 120 -7.91 2.20 -0.17
C ILE A 120 -7.55 3.20 0.93
N VAL A 121 -6.52 2.89 1.72
CA VAL A 121 -5.98 3.77 2.77
C VAL A 121 -4.65 4.32 2.30
N THR A 122 -4.41 5.61 2.44
CA THR A 122 -3.17 6.26 1.97
C THR A 122 -2.53 7.13 3.05
N LYS A 123 -1.23 7.44 2.91
CA LYS A 123 -0.64 8.62 3.56
C LYS A 123 -1.36 9.87 3.05
N LEU A 124 -1.28 10.96 3.79
CA LEU A 124 -1.90 12.24 3.40
C LEU A 124 -1.35 12.75 2.06
N ASN A 125 -2.22 13.42 1.30
CA ASN A 125 -1.79 14.11 0.09
C ASN A 125 -0.72 15.17 0.42
N ASN A 126 0.25 15.34 -0.47
CA ASN A 126 1.41 16.23 -0.29
C ASN A 126 2.37 15.84 0.84
N THR A 127 2.44 14.55 1.18
CA THR A 127 3.41 14.04 2.15
C THR A 127 4.73 13.68 1.45
N PRO A 128 5.90 14.13 1.95
CA PRO A 128 7.19 13.63 1.54
C PRO A 128 7.32 12.13 1.86
N VAL A 129 7.84 11.36 0.92
CA VAL A 129 8.06 9.91 1.06
C VAL A 129 9.49 9.56 0.66
N LYS A 130 10.00 8.48 1.24
CA LYS A 130 11.30 7.89 0.90
C LYS A 130 11.11 6.57 0.16
N ALA A 131 12.11 6.19 -0.63
CA ALA A 131 12.16 4.85 -1.19
C ALA A 131 12.01 3.79 -0.08
N GLY A 132 11.12 2.81 -0.30
CA GLY A 132 10.77 1.79 0.68
C GLY A 132 9.59 2.15 1.60
N ASP A 133 9.11 3.40 1.59
CA ASP A 133 7.94 3.78 2.38
C ASP A 133 6.66 3.09 1.87
N LYS A 134 5.88 2.54 2.80
CA LYS A 134 4.50 2.12 2.53
C LYS A 134 3.62 3.35 2.42
N ILE A 135 3.06 3.58 1.24
CA ILE A 135 2.32 4.81 0.92
C ILE A 135 0.81 4.61 0.88
N ALA A 136 0.37 3.37 0.65
CA ALA A 136 -1.04 3.00 0.66
C ALA A 136 -1.21 1.51 0.95
N GLY A 137 -2.43 1.13 1.33
CA GLY A 137 -2.88 -0.26 1.45
C GLY A 137 -4.27 -0.42 0.86
N MET A 138 -4.52 -1.53 0.16
CA MET A 138 -5.77 -1.84 -0.51
C MET A 138 -6.30 -3.19 -0.07
N ARG A 139 -7.61 -3.25 0.16
CA ARG A 139 -8.35 -4.50 0.48
C ARG A 139 -9.85 -4.31 0.26
N CYS A 140 -10.60 -5.39 0.30
CA CYS A 140 -12.02 -5.37 0.63
C CYS A 140 -12.26 -5.96 2.02
N ILE A 141 -13.43 -5.72 2.58
CA ILE A 141 -13.79 -6.23 3.92
C ILE A 141 -14.24 -7.70 3.85
N PRO A 142 -15.16 -8.10 2.95
CA PRO A 142 -15.59 -9.49 2.86
C PRO A 142 -14.57 -10.37 2.12
N LEU A 143 -14.63 -11.67 2.38
CA LEU A 143 -13.80 -12.67 1.69
C LEU A 143 -14.14 -12.77 0.19
N LEU A 144 -15.41 -12.63 -0.14
CA LEU A 144 -15.93 -12.57 -1.51
C LEU A 144 -16.68 -11.25 -1.72
N LEU A 145 -16.41 -10.57 -2.83
CA LEU A 145 -17.03 -9.30 -3.21
C LEU A 145 -17.64 -9.44 -4.61
N GLU A 146 -18.81 -8.85 -4.84
CA GLU A 146 -19.42 -8.81 -6.16
C GLU A 146 -18.51 -8.12 -7.18
N GLU A 147 -18.27 -8.77 -8.32
CA GLU A 147 -17.42 -8.25 -9.40
C GLU A 147 -17.89 -6.88 -9.93
N GLN A 148 -19.20 -6.61 -9.83
CA GLN A 148 -19.77 -5.32 -10.22
C GLN A 148 -19.18 -4.14 -9.46
N GLN A 149 -18.83 -4.29 -8.17
CA GLN A 149 -18.21 -3.23 -7.37
C GLN A 149 -16.81 -2.92 -7.87
N VAL A 150 -16.01 -3.95 -8.20
CA VAL A 150 -14.68 -3.76 -8.78
C VAL A 150 -14.77 -3.11 -10.15
N THR A 151 -15.74 -3.55 -10.98
CA THR A 151 -16.01 -2.94 -12.28
C THR A 151 -16.39 -1.46 -12.15
N ALA A 152 -17.18 -1.11 -11.14
CA ALA A 152 -17.53 0.30 -10.86
C ALA A 152 -16.28 1.12 -10.48
N ALA A 153 -15.39 0.57 -9.64
CA ALA A 153 -14.14 1.22 -9.30
C ALA A 153 -13.22 1.41 -10.53
N GLN A 154 -13.12 0.42 -11.41
CA GLN A 154 -12.37 0.50 -12.65
C GLN A 154 -12.88 1.61 -13.59
N LYS A 155 -14.19 1.87 -13.62
CA LYS A 155 -14.79 2.96 -14.41
C LYS A 155 -14.42 4.35 -13.90
N ILE A 156 -14.19 4.52 -12.59
CA ILE A 156 -13.66 5.77 -12.02
C ILE A 156 -12.25 6.02 -12.57
N GLY A 157 -11.46 4.95 -12.73
CA GLY A 157 -10.14 4.97 -13.32
C GLY A 157 -9.06 5.56 -12.40
N GLY A 158 -7.82 5.34 -12.80
CA GLY A 158 -6.62 5.80 -12.08
C GLY A 158 -5.76 6.75 -12.92
N PRO A 159 -4.51 7.00 -12.47
CA PRO A 159 -4.01 6.63 -11.15
C PRO A 159 -4.59 7.49 -10.01
N ILE A 160 -4.67 6.93 -8.82
CA ILE A 160 -5.03 7.64 -7.58
C ILE A 160 -3.76 8.19 -6.91
N LEU A 161 -2.68 7.40 -6.95
CA LEU A 161 -1.39 7.71 -6.34
C LEU A 161 -0.39 8.13 -7.40
N THR A 162 0.38 9.16 -7.12
CA THR A 162 1.50 9.59 -7.98
C THR A 162 2.63 10.06 -7.09
N ILE A 163 3.86 9.62 -7.35
CA ILE A 163 5.04 10.18 -6.69
C ILE A 163 5.70 11.15 -7.66
N LYS A 164 5.95 12.37 -7.19
CA LYS A 164 6.78 13.35 -7.87
C LYS A 164 8.19 13.29 -7.29
N PRO A 165 9.18 12.68 -7.98
CA PRO A 165 10.52 12.52 -7.45
C PRO A 165 11.13 13.89 -7.12
N PHE A 166 11.90 13.95 -6.03
CA PHE A 166 12.67 15.14 -5.73
C PHE A 166 13.82 15.29 -6.74
N VAL A 167 13.88 16.45 -7.35
CA VAL A 167 14.94 16.82 -8.30
C VAL A 167 15.98 17.64 -7.57
N ARG A 168 17.22 17.14 -7.52
CA ARG A 168 18.34 17.88 -6.97
C ARG A 168 18.58 19.13 -7.83
N LYS A 169 18.56 20.28 -7.18
CA LYS A 169 18.82 21.59 -7.81
C LYS A 169 20.19 22.09 -7.38
N THR A 170 20.71 23.06 -8.13
CA THR A 170 21.80 23.93 -7.72
C THR A 170 21.27 25.29 -7.33
N MET A 171 21.96 26.01 -6.46
CA MET A 171 21.58 27.36 -6.06
C MET A 171 22.76 28.33 -6.15
N GLY A 172 22.47 29.57 -6.48
CA GLY A 172 23.32 30.72 -6.21
C GLY A 172 22.74 31.53 -5.06
N ILE A 173 23.59 32.09 -4.22
CA ILE A 173 23.19 32.99 -3.14
C ILE A 173 23.72 34.38 -3.45
N ILE A 174 22.86 35.39 -3.32
CA ILE A 174 23.23 36.77 -3.39
C ILE A 174 22.88 37.38 -2.04
N THR A 175 23.91 37.81 -1.29
CA THR A 175 23.72 38.51 -0.02
C THR A 175 23.76 40.02 -0.29
N THR A 176 22.74 40.71 0.17
CA THR A 176 22.66 42.18 0.02
C THR A 176 22.78 42.83 1.38
N GLY A 177 23.40 44.00 1.41
CA GLY A 177 23.61 44.77 2.62
C GLY A 177 25.01 45.43 2.60
N SER A 178 25.07 46.74 2.69
CA SER A 178 26.34 47.47 2.70
C SER A 178 27.23 47.10 3.90
N GLU A 179 26.59 46.77 5.01
CA GLU A 179 27.28 46.39 6.24
C GLU A 179 27.96 45.01 6.12
N VAL A 180 27.40 44.11 5.33
CA VAL A 180 28.01 42.79 5.03
C VAL A 180 29.08 42.96 3.96
N PHE A 181 28.76 43.70 2.90
CA PHE A 181 29.68 43.97 1.80
C PHE A 181 30.96 44.67 2.26
N GLU A 182 30.83 45.65 3.17
CA GLU A 182 31.98 46.39 3.75
C GLU A 182 32.67 45.61 4.89
N GLY A 183 32.18 44.41 5.23
CA GLY A 183 32.75 43.55 6.26
C GLY A 183 32.54 44.05 7.70
N ARG A 184 31.60 44.98 7.92
CA ARG A 184 31.27 45.51 9.25
C ARG A 184 30.61 44.45 10.13
N ILE A 185 29.80 43.57 9.52
CA ILE A 185 29.20 42.39 10.17
C ILE A 185 29.41 41.15 9.30
N LYS A 186 29.39 39.99 9.94
CA LYS A 186 29.45 38.69 9.22
C LYS A 186 28.09 38.32 8.65
N ASP A 187 28.10 37.75 7.45
CA ASP A 187 26.91 37.15 6.87
C ASP A 187 26.45 35.95 7.74
N ALA A 188 25.32 36.12 8.39
CA ALA A 188 24.70 35.07 9.23
C ALA A 188 23.65 34.26 8.48
N PHE A 189 23.17 34.72 7.30
CA PHE A 189 22.11 34.07 6.56
C PHE A 189 22.61 32.96 5.64
N THR A 190 23.72 33.18 4.94
CA THR A 190 24.26 32.18 4.00
C THR A 190 24.50 30.82 4.66
N PRO A 191 25.15 30.73 5.84
CA PRO A 191 25.35 29.43 6.48
C PRO A 191 24.03 28.69 6.79
N ILE A 192 22.99 29.42 7.22
CA ILE A 192 21.66 28.83 7.52
C ILE A 192 20.99 28.32 6.24
N ILE A 193 21.08 29.09 5.15
CA ILE A 193 20.52 28.70 3.86
C ILE A 193 21.25 27.47 3.31
N GLU A 194 22.59 27.43 3.42
CA GLU A 194 23.40 26.28 3.01
C GLU A 194 23.02 25.00 3.78
N GLU A 195 22.88 25.07 5.09
CA GLU A 195 22.47 23.97 5.95
C GLU A 195 21.10 23.44 5.52
N ARG A 196 20.12 24.33 5.36
CA ARG A 196 18.76 23.95 4.92
C ARG A 196 18.73 23.32 3.54
N CYS A 197 19.50 23.85 2.61
CA CYS A 197 19.57 23.31 1.26
C CYS A 197 20.31 21.97 1.19
N ALA A 198 21.30 21.76 2.05
CA ALA A 198 22.03 20.50 2.14
C ALA A 198 21.13 19.32 2.57
N GLU A 199 20.12 19.56 3.42
CA GLU A 199 19.12 18.54 3.80
C GLU A 199 18.42 17.95 2.57
N PHE A 200 18.26 18.74 1.49
CA PHE A 200 17.62 18.34 0.24
C PHE A 200 18.63 17.99 -0.87
N GLY A 201 19.92 17.92 -0.54
CA GLY A 201 20.99 17.63 -1.50
C GLY A 201 21.19 18.74 -2.56
N VAL A 202 20.76 19.96 -2.29
CA VAL A 202 21.00 21.14 -3.14
C VAL A 202 22.44 21.60 -2.98
N LYS A 203 23.15 21.79 -4.10
CA LYS A 203 24.55 22.29 -4.10
C LYS A 203 24.58 23.76 -4.38
N LYS A 204 25.31 24.53 -3.52
CA LYS A 204 25.68 25.89 -3.82
C LYS A 204 26.73 25.93 -4.94
N ILE A 205 26.50 26.69 -5.98
CA ILE A 205 27.41 26.90 -7.12
C ILE A 205 28.01 28.28 -7.16
N ALA A 206 27.38 29.25 -6.53
CA ALA A 206 27.86 30.64 -6.47
C ALA A 206 27.39 31.30 -5.17
N HIS A 207 28.18 32.28 -4.70
CA HIS A 207 27.83 33.22 -3.64
C HIS A 207 28.46 34.56 -3.95
N GLU A 208 27.66 35.59 -3.97
CA GLU A 208 28.08 36.98 -4.16
C GLU A 208 27.47 37.85 -3.06
N ILE A 209 28.23 38.91 -2.65
CA ILE A 209 27.80 39.85 -1.62
C ILE A 209 27.76 41.25 -2.26
#